data_998f1139185dafda20809321e2c471d4
#
_entry.id   998f1139185dafda20809321e2c471d4
#
_cell.length_a   1.000
_cell.length_b   1.000
_cell.length_c   1.000
_cell.angle_alpha   90.00
_cell.angle_beta   90.00
_cell.angle_gamma   90.00
#
_symmetry.space_group_name_H-M   'P 1'
#
loop_
_entity.id
_entity.type
_entity.pdbx_description
1 polymer ?
#
loop_
_entity_poly.entity_id
_entity_poly.type
_entity_poly.pdbx_seq_one_letter_code
_entity_poly.pdbx_strand_id
1 'polypeptide(L)'
;STGEKTYKRAIGVSKDSIPQETILEKLKAEGYQTGLISLTSITHATPAAFYAHVKDRDMHEEIAAQLATADVDFLAGGGRKFFNERSDDQDLFQTLLNRNYNLDTLALSKSKPDMRNAFIIEDEGLPSKTEGRGDFLKNASLEALSYFDANNKPFFLMIEGSYIDWGGHAKDAEMMIQEVADFDQ
;
A
#
# COMPACT_ATOMS: atom_id res chain seq x y z
N SER A 1 5.24 12.90 0.59
CA SER A 1 6.28 11.94 1.03
C SER A 1 7.72 12.43 0.79
N THR A 2 7.97 13.21 -0.26
CA THR A 2 9.33 13.67 -0.64
C THR A 2 9.67 15.06 -0.09
N GLY A 3 8.69 15.87 0.36
CA GLY A 3 8.89 17.27 0.72
C GLY A 3 9.02 18.23 -0.46
N GLU A 4 9.12 17.73 -1.69
CA GLU A 4 9.25 18.49 -2.92
C GLU A 4 7.91 18.66 -3.64
N LYS A 5 7.73 19.82 -4.30
CA LYS A 5 6.57 20.04 -5.17
C LYS A 5 6.75 19.30 -6.49
N THR A 6 5.69 18.59 -6.88
CA THR A 6 5.59 17.92 -8.18
C THR A 6 4.48 18.55 -9.04
N TYR A 7 4.20 17.98 -10.21
CA TYR A 7 3.10 18.38 -11.07
C TYR A 7 1.91 17.43 -10.92
N LYS A 8 0.75 17.87 -11.44
CA LYS A 8 -0.50 17.10 -11.35
C LYS A 8 -0.29 15.68 -11.90
N ARG A 9 -0.78 14.66 -11.16
CA ARG A 9 -0.75 13.23 -11.45
C ARG A 9 0.61 12.53 -11.23
N ALA A 10 1.72 13.25 -11.08
CA ALA A 10 3.01 12.63 -10.83
C ALA A 10 3.13 12.11 -9.39
N ILE A 11 3.94 11.08 -9.20
CA ILE A 11 4.22 10.43 -7.91
C ILE A 11 5.73 10.35 -7.72
N GLY A 12 6.23 10.82 -6.55
CA GLY A 12 7.62 10.65 -6.14
C GLY A 12 8.68 11.29 -7.04
N VAL A 13 8.28 12.24 -7.90
CA VAL A 13 9.21 12.95 -8.82
C VAL A 13 9.10 14.46 -8.64
N SER A 14 10.17 15.17 -8.95
CA SER A 14 10.20 16.65 -9.02
C SER A 14 9.36 17.17 -10.20
N LYS A 15 9.24 18.50 -10.29
CA LYS A 15 8.60 19.16 -11.44
C LYS A 15 9.27 18.83 -12.79
N ASP A 16 10.53 18.42 -12.78
CA ASP A 16 11.31 18.04 -13.95
C ASP A 16 11.34 16.51 -14.18
N SER A 17 10.43 15.78 -13.52
CA SER A 17 10.31 14.31 -13.59
C SER A 17 11.53 13.54 -13.08
N ILE A 18 12.32 14.13 -12.19
CA ILE A 18 13.46 13.47 -11.56
C ILE A 18 12.98 12.77 -10.27
N PRO A 19 13.23 11.46 -10.06
CA PRO A 19 12.91 10.76 -8.82
C PRO A 19 13.43 11.52 -7.59
N GLN A 20 12.58 11.57 -6.56
CA GLN A 20 12.88 12.23 -5.30
C GLN A 20 12.77 11.22 -4.16
N GLU A 21 13.79 11.10 -3.34
CA GLU A 21 13.79 10.20 -2.20
C GLU A 21 12.56 10.43 -1.30
N THR A 22 11.83 9.38 -1.01
CA THR A 22 10.64 9.42 -0.16
C THR A 22 11.03 9.27 1.31
N ILE A 23 10.12 9.66 2.21
CA ILE A 23 10.33 9.46 3.66
C ILE A 23 10.47 7.96 4.00
N LEU A 24 9.76 7.08 3.30
CA LEU A 24 9.86 5.64 3.51
C LEU A 24 11.25 5.11 3.14
N GLU A 25 11.76 5.48 1.96
CA GLU A 25 13.10 5.10 1.50
C GLU A 25 14.19 5.60 2.46
N LYS A 26 14.07 6.85 2.88
CA LYS A 26 15.01 7.45 3.86
C LYS A 26 14.99 6.71 5.19
N LEU A 27 13.81 6.45 5.76
CA LEU A 27 13.70 5.74 7.04
C LEU A 27 14.17 4.29 6.92
N LYS A 28 13.94 3.66 5.77
CA LYS A 28 14.46 2.32 5.49
C LYS A 28 16.00 2.30 5.51
N ALA A 29 16.64 3.30 4.88
CA ALA A 29 18.10 3.45 4.91
C ALA A 29 18.65 3.67 6.33
N GLU A 30 17.87 4.30 7.23
CA GLU A 30 18.18 4.49 8.65
C GLU A 30 17.88 3.25 9.53
N GLY A 31 17.45 2.12 8.92
CA GLY A 31 17.21 0.86 9.62
C GLY A 31 15.81 0.67 10.20
N TYR A 32 14.87 1.56 9.88
CA TYR A 32 13.46 1.39 10.24
C TYR A 32 12.83 0.24 9.45
N GLN A 33 11.87 -0.44 10.07
CA GLN A 33 10.92 -1.25 9.34
C GLN A 33 9.83 -0.36 8.75
N THR A 34 9.26 -0.78 7.62
CA THR A 34 8.30 0.04 6.88
C THR A 34 7.06 -0.75 6.50
N GLY A 35 5.90 -0.11 6.57
CA GLY A 35 4.63 -0.73 6.21
C GLY A 35 3.67 0.22 5.53
N LEU A 36 2.85 -0.33 4.63
CA LEU A 36 1.80 0.38 3.92
C LEU A 36 0.51 -0.44 3.97
N ILE A 37 -0.58 0.19 4.41
CA ILE A 37 -1.93 -0.37 4.42
C ILE A 37 -2.85 0.60 3.69
N SER A 38 -3.62 0.09 2.73
CA SER A 38 -4.59 0.90 1.99
C SER A 38 -5.83 0.08 1.65
N LEU A 39 -6.98 0.72 1.70
CA LEU A 39 -8.25 0.11 1.31
C LEU A 39 -8.44 0.07 -0.22
N THR A 40 -7.71 0.90 -0.95
CA THR A 40 -7.64 0.86 -2.41
C THR A 40 -6.56 -0.12 -2.87
N SER A 41 -6.26 -0.12 -4.17
CA SER A 41 -5.07 -0.77 -4.67
C SER A 41 -3.82 -0.22 -3.97
N ILE A 42 -2.90 -1.09 -3.59
CA ILE A 42 -1.60 -0.68 -3.04
C ILE A 42 -0.77 0.12 -4.06
N THR A 43 -1.16 0.09 -5.34
CA THR A 43 -0.59 0.92 -6.41
C THR A 43 -1.29 2.27 -6.58
N HIS A 44 -2.33 2.57 -5.79
CA HIS A 44 -3.01 3.86 -5.83
C HIS A 44 -2.08 4.99 -5.37
N ALA A 45 -2.39 6.23 -5.75
CA ALA A 45 -1.48 7.36 -5.59
C ALA A 45 -0.99 7.59 -4.17
N THR A 46 -1.84 7.39 -3.15
CA THR A 46 -1.48 7.62 -1.74
C THR A 46 -0.40 6.63 -1.26
N PRO A 47 -0.61 5.30 -1.29
CA PRO A 47 0.45 4.37 -0.92
C PRO A 47 1.65 4.44 -1.87
N ALA A 48 1.42 4.57 -3.19
CA ALA A 48 2.49 4.65 -4.18
C ALA A 48 3.45 5.83 -3.96
N ALA A 49 2.95 6.95 -3.44
CA ALA A 49 3.78 8.12 -3.15
C ALA A 49 4.89 7.86 -2.12
N PHE A 50 4.87 6.75 -1.41
CA PHE A 50 5.90 6.40 -0.43
C PHE A 50 7.03 5.54 -1.00
N TYR A 51 6.87 4.94 -2.21
CA TYR A 51 7.86 4.02 -2.76
C TYR A 51 8.05 4.13 -4.28
N ALA A 52 7.16 4.84 -5.01
CA ALA A 52 7.18 4.87 -6.46
C ALA A 52 7.56 6.24 -7.02
N HIS A 53 8.15 6.23 -8.23
CA HIS A 53 8.61 7.41 -8.96
C HIS A 53 8.11 7.33 -10.40
N VAL A 54 6.90 7.85 -10.64
CA VAL A 54 6.25 7.80 -11.96
C VAL A 54 5.69 9.16 -12.37
N LYS A 55 5.59 9.37 -13.67
CA LYS A 55 5.07 10.60 -14.26
C LYS A 55 3.57 10.71 -14.19
N ASP A 56 2.88 9.58 -14.06
CA ASP A 56 1.41 9.53 -14.00
C ASP A 56 0.95 8.44 -13.01
N ARG A 57 0.03 8.80 -12.13
CA ARG A 57 -0.52 7.92 -11.08
C ARG A 57 -1.31 6.71 -11.62
N ASP A 58 -1.72 6.74 -12.90
CA ASP A 58 -2.44 5.63 -13.53
C ASP A 58 -1.49 4.58 -14.15
N MET A 59 -0.17 4.77 -14.03
CA MET A 59 0.83 3.77 -14.43
C MET A 59 0.92 2.62 -13.42
N HIS A 60 -0.22 1.98 -13.15
CA HIS A 60 -0.33 0.98 -12.06
C HIS A 60 0.62 -0.20 -12.21
N GLU A 61 0.85 -0.69 -13.44
CA GLU A 61 1.78 -1.80 -13.69
C GLU A 61 3.22 -1.39 -13.38
N GLU A 62 3.64 -0.18 -13.75
CA GLU A 62 4.96 0.34 -13.42
C GLU A 62 5.12 0.58 -11.92
N ILE A 63 4.09 1.11 -11.26
CA ILE A 63 4.07 1.29 -9.81
C ILE A 63 4.19 -0.07 -9.10
N ALA A 64 3.46 -1.11 -9.56
CA ALA A 64 3.57 -2.47 -9.02
C ALA A 64 4.98 -3.05 -9.21
N ALA A 65 5.61 -2.83 -10.38
CA ALA A 65 6.97 -3.28 -10.63
C ALA A 65 7.98 -2.62 -9.69
N GLN A 66 7.83 -1.33 -9.41
CA GLN A 66 8.64 -0.63 -8.44
C GLN A 66 8.40 -1.17 -7.02
N LEU A 67 7.15 -1.43 -6.62
CA LEU A 67 6.84 -2.03 -5.32
C LEU A 67 7.47 -3.41 -5.15
N ALA A 68 7.40 -4.25 -6.18
CA ALA A 68 7.98 -5.59 -6.13
C ALA A 68 9.50 -5.59 -5.88
N THR A 69 10.17 -4.47 -6.16
CA THR A 69 11.61 -4.27 -5.91
C THR A 69 11.91 -3.32 -4.75
N ALA A 70 10.94 -2.56 -4.28
CA ALA A 70 11.07 -1.70 -3.12
C ALA A 70 11.31 -2.51 -1.82
N ASP A 71 11.86 -1.85 -0.83
CA ASP A 71 12.24 -2.51 0.43
C ASP A 71 11.21 -2.23 1.54
N VAL A 72 9.97 -2.63 1.30
CA VAL A 72 8.84 -2.50 2.25
C VAL A 72 8.65 -3.81 3.00
N ASP A 73 8.51 -3.75 4.33
CA ASP A 73 8.45 -4.95 5.17
C ASP A 73 7.03 -5.50 5.34
N PHE A 74 6.02 -4.63 5.31
CA PHE A 74 4.62 -5.02 5.47
C PHE A 74 3.72 -4.31 4.47
N LEU A 75 2.93 -5.08 3.72
CA LEU A 75 1.99 -4.59 2.72
C LEU A 75 0.62 -5.21 2.95
N ALA A 76 -0.44 -4.40 2.97
CA ALA A 76 -1.82 -4.91 2.97
C ALA A 76 -2.74 -3.98 2.16
N GLY A 77 -3.47 -4.56 1.20
CA GLY A 77 -4.41 -3.81 0.36
C GLY A 77 -4.91 -4.60 -0.85
N GLY A 78 -5.48 -3.89 -1.80
CA GLY A 78 -5.90 -4.41 -3.10
C GLY A 78 -4.86 -4.24 -4.20
N GLY A 79 -5.25 -4.52 -5.45
CA GLY A 79 -4.44 -4.28 -6.64
C GLY A 79 -3.80 -5.53 -7.24
N ARG A 80 -4.27 -6.72 -6.87
CA ARG A 80 -3.74 -8.03 -7.29
C ARG A 80 -3.50 -8.11 -8.80
N LYS A 81 -4.43 -7.63 -9.63
CA LYS A 81 -4.35 -7.67 -11.09
C LYS A 81 -3.10 -6.97 -11.65
N PHE A 82 -2.60 -5.92 -10.98
CA PHE A 82 -1.41 -5.19 -11.44
C PHE A 82 -0.11 -5.94 -11.20
N PHE A 83 -0.15 -7.06 -10.47
CA PHE A 83 0.99 -7.92 -10.20
C PHE A 83 1.03 -9.17 -11.08
N ASN A 84 -0.11 -9.73 -11.49
CA ASN A 84 -0.19 -11.01 -12.21
C ASN A 84 -1.03 -11.01 -13.50
N GLU A 85 -1.82 -9.95 -13.77
CA GLU A 85 -2.61 -9.80 -15.01
C GLU A 85 -2.07 -8.61 -15.84
N ARG A 86 -0.78 -8.60 -16.03
CA ARG A 86 -0.02 -7.49 -16.61
C ARG A 86 0.05 -7.59 -18.13
N SER A 87 0.16 -6.41 -18.77
CA SER A 87 0.35 -6.31 -20.23
C SER A 87 1.71 -6.81 -20.73
N ASP A 88 2.70 -6.94 -19.83
CA ASP A 88 4.06 -7.42 -20.11
C ASP A 88 4.28 -8.91 -19.77
N ASP A 89 3.22 -9.66 -19.45
CA ASP A 89 3.22 -11.07 -19.10
C ASP A 89 4.12 -11.44 -17.88
N GLN A 90 4.57 -10.44 -17.09
CA GLN A 90 5.35 -10.71 -15.87
C GLN A 90 4.45 -11.08 -14.70
N ASP A 91 4.91 -12.03 -13.88
CA ASP A 91 4.31 -12.34 -12.57
C ASP A 91 5.17 -11.74 -11.45
N LEU A 92 4.76 -10.58 -10.93
CA LEU A 92 5.48 -9.90 -9.87
C LEU A 92 5.31 -10.58 -8.50
N PHE A 93 4.34 -11.47 -8.34
CA PHE A 93 4.23 -12.27 -7.13
C PHE A 93 5.40 -13.25 -7.00
N GLN A 94 5.90 -13.80 -8.12
CA GLN A 94 7.14 -14.59 -8.10
C GLN A 94 8.35 -13.73 -7.68
N THR A 95 8.39 -12.48 -8.08
CA THR A 95 9.44 -11.55 -7.62
C THR A 95 9.37 -11.34 -6.11
N LEU A 96 8.19 -11.13 -5.53
CA LEU A 96 8.01 -10.99 -4.09
C LEU A 96 8.41 -12.27 -3.34
N LEU A 97 7.98 -13.45 -3.82
CA LEU A 97 8.35 -14.75 -3.24
C LEU A 97 9.87 -14.96 -3.24
N ASN A 98 10.55 -14.65 -4.35
CA ASN A 98 12.01 -14.75 -4.47
C ASN A 98 12.75 -13.78 -3.54
N ARG A 99 12.07 -12.70 -3.10
CA ARG A 99 12.59 -11.72 -2.14
C ARG A 99 12.17 -12.01 -0.69
N ASN A 100 11.77 -13.24 -0.41
CA ASN A 100 11.39 -13.73 0.92
C ASN A 100 10.16 -13.01 1.52
N TYR A 101 9.12 -12.75 0.70
CA TYR A 101 7.83 -12.32 1.22
C TYR A 101 6.95 -13.52 1.59
N ASN A 102 6.32 -13.46 2.75
CA ASN A 102 5.12 -14.23 3.09
C ASN A 102 3.95 -13.58 2.34
N LEU A 103 3.57 -14.19 1.22
CA LEU A 103 2.55 -13.65 0.31
C LEU A 103 1.22 -14.37 0.50
N ASP A 104 0.13 -13.60 0.61
CA ASP A 104 -1.23 -14.11 0.50
C ASP A 104 -2.05 -13.19 -0.41
N THR A 105 -2.69 -13.76 -1.41
CA THR A 105 -3.48 -13.04 -2.41
C THR A 105 -4.98 -13.31 -2.30
N LEU A 106 -5.40 -14.04 -1.24
CA LEU A 106 -6.79 -14.43 -1.01
C LEU A 106 -7.35 -13.85 0.29
N ALA A 107 -6.50 -13.67 1.30
CA ALA A 107 -6.93 -13.22 2.62
C ALA A 107 -5.81 -12.50 3.37
N LEU A 108 -6.20 -11.73 4.40
CA LEU A 108 -5.26 -11.25 5.40
C LEU A 108 -4.91 -12.40 6.35
N SER A 109 -3.82 -13.09 6.08
CA SER A 109 -3.33 -14.16 6.92
C SER A 109 -2.35 -13.66 7.98
N LYS A 110 -1.83 -14.57 8.83
CA LYS A 110 -0.84 -14.23 9.85
C LYS A 110 0.51 -13.82 9.25
N SER A 111 1.05 -12.73 9.75
CA SER A 111 2.41 -12.28 9.44
C SER A 111 3.46 -13.24 10.01
N LYS A 112 4.60 -13.32 9.33
CA LYS A 112 5.77 -14.06 9.78
C LYS A 112 6.86 -13.08 10.17
N PRO A 113 7.34 -13.07 11.42
CA PRO A 113 8.31 -12.10 11.90
C PRO A 113 9.66 -12.13 11.17
N ASP A 114 10.07 -13.30 10.68
CA ASP A 114 11.33 -13.55 9.97
C ASP A 114 11.26 -13.32 8.45
N MET A 115 10.10 -12.91 7.95
CA MET A 115 9.86 -12.63 6.54
C MET A 115 9.26 -11.23 6.37
N ARG A 116 9.35 -10.66 5.18
CA ARG A 116 8.48 -9.56 4.78
C ARG A 116 7.08 -10.11 4.53
N ASN A 117 6.07 -9.27 4.66
CA ASN A 117 4.68 -9.72 4.53
C ASN A 117 3.94 -8.90 3.48
N ALA A 118 3.22 -9.58 2.58
CA ALA A 118 2.41 -8.94 1.55
C ALA A 118 1.04 -9.61 1.44
N PHE A 119 -0.01 -8.86 1.73
CA PHE A 119 -1.42 -9.27 1.66
C PHE A 119 -2.11 -8.41 0.60
N ILE A 120 -2.08 -8.88 -0.66
CA ILE A 120 -2.62 -8.14 -1.83
C ILE A 120 -3.81 -8.94 -2.35
N ILE A 121 -5.01 -8.67 -1.82
CA ILE A 121 -6.11 -9.63 -1.79
C ILE A 121 -7.24 -9.40 -2.80
N GLU A 122 -7.40 -8.21 -3.34
CA GLU A 122 -8.45 -7.88 -4.31
C GLU A 122 -7.83 -7.41 -5.63
N ASP A 123 -8.53 -7.59 -6.75
CA ASP A 123 -8.02 -7.22 -8.07
C ASP A 123 -7.78 -5.71 -8.21
N GLU A 124 -8.66 -4.90 -7.63
CA GLU A 124 -8.52 -3.44 -7.59
C GLU A 124 -8.40 -2.95 -6.14
N GLY A 125 -9.45 -2.40 -5.58
CA GLY A 125 -9.54 -2.03 -4.16
C GLY A 125 -10.43 -3.00 -3.40
N LEU A 126 -10.33 -3.01 -2.07
CA LEU A 126 -11.28 -3.72 -1.23
C LEU A 126 -12.67 -3.09 -1.35
N PRO A 127 -13.76 -3.80 -1.05
CA PRO A 127 -15.08 -3.19 -0.93
C PRO A 127 -15.11 -2.07 0.12
N SER A 128 -16.03 -1.13 0.00
CA SER A 128 -16.31 -0.16 1.06
C SER A 128 -16.90 -0.85 2.30
N LYS A 129 -16.95 -0.15 3.43
CA LYS A 129 -17.58 -0.68 4.66
C LYS A 129 -19.07 -0.98 4.43
N THR A 130 -19.77 -0.14 3.65
CA THR A 130 -21.17 -0.34 3.26
C THR A 130 -21.38 -1.55 2.35
N GLU A 131 -20.35 -1.97 1.61
CA GLU A 131 -20.36 -3.14 0.74
C GLU A 131 -19.86 -4.42 1.43
N GLY A 132 -19.56 -4.36 2.72
CA GLY A 132 -19.27 -5.55 3.53
C GLY A 132 -17.81 -5.93 3.64
N ARG A 133 -16.86 -4.99 3.51
CA ARG A 133 -15.41 -5.22 3.76
C ARG A 133 -15.12 -5.87 5.12
N GLY A 134 -16.00 -5.74 6.10
CA GLY A 134 -15.72 -6.17 7.47
C GLY A 134 -14.65 -5.29 8.13
N ASP A 135 -13.85 -5.86 9.00
CA ASP A 135 -12.87 -5.14 9.83
C ASP A 135 -11.43 -5.23 9.26
N PHE A 136 -11.30 -5.23 7.93
CA PHE A 136 -9.98 -5.39 7.29
C PHE A 136 -8.97 -4.34 7.75
N LEU A 137 -9.33 -3.05 7.77
CA LEU A 137 -8.41 -1.98 8.12
C LEU A 137 -7.87 -2.14 9.53
N LYS A 138 -8.75 -2.37 10.50
CA LYS A 138 -8.40 -2.66 11.89
C LYS A 138 -7.51 -3.89 12.02
N ASN A 139 -7.91 -5.00 11.38
CA ASN A 139 -7.18 -6.25 11.47
C ASN A 139 -5.81 -6.17 10.82
N ALA A 140 -5.68 -5.52 9.66
CA ALA A 140 -4.40 -5.29 8.99
C ALA A 140 -3.48 -4.39 9.83
N SER A 141 -4.04 -3.36 10.46
CA SER A 141 -3.29 -2.47 11.36
C SER A 141 -2.76 -3.21 12.58
N LEU A 142 -3.60 -4.02 13.23
CA LEU A 142 -3.19 -4.84 14.39
C LEU A 142 -2.14 -5.89 14.00
N GLU A 143 -2.29 -6.52 12.83
CA GLU A 143 -1.32 -7.50 12.33
C GLU A 143 0.03 -6.84 12.00
N ALA A 144 0.03 -5.65 11.39
CA ALA A 144 1.25 -4.88 11.15
C ALA A 144 1.95 -4.48 12.45
N LEU A 145 1.20 -3.96 13.43
CA LEU A 145 1.76 -3.60 14.73
C LEU A 145 2.35 -4.81 15.46
N SER A 146 1.66 -5.95 15.43
CA SER A 146 2.18 -7.21 15.99
C SER A 146 3.47 -7.67 15.33
N TYR A 147 3.55 -7.53 13.99
CA TYR A 147 4.75 -7.84 13.22
C TYR A 147 5.93 -6.94 13.61
N PHE A 148 5.72 -5.63 13.69
CA PHE A 148 6.78 -4.67 14.04
C PHE A 148 7.23 -4.83 15.50
N ASP A 149 6.31 -5.07 16.43
CA ASP A 149 6.64 -5.32 17.84
C ASP A 149 7.49 -6.58 18.00
N ALA A 150 7.15 -7.66 17.32
CA ALA A 150 7.92 -8.90 17.34
C ALA A 150 9.38 -8.73 16.86
N ASN A 151 9.64 -7.76 15.98
CA ASN A 151 10.96 -7.48 15.45
C ASN A 151 11.77 -6.49 16.31
N ASN A 152 11.13 -5.80 17.24
CA ASN A 152 11.76 -4.86 18.18
C ASN A 152 12.68 -3.82 17.49
N LYS A 153 12.22 -3.26 16.37
CA LYS A 153 12.89 -2.20 15.61
C LYS A 153 12.00 -0.98 15.49
N PRO A 154 12.56 0.22 15.34
CA PRO A 154 11.74 1.37 14.99
C PRO A 154 11.04 1.13 13.66
N PHE A 155 9.82 1.64 13.51
CA PHE A 155 9.06 1.43 12.27
C PHE A 155 8.34 2.69 11.80
N PHE A 156 8.01 2.71 10.54
CA PHE A 156 7.11 3.64 9.88
C PHE A 156 5.95 2.87 9.26
N LEU A 157 4.74 3.22 9.63
CA LEU A 157 3.52 2.62 9.11
C LEU A 157 2.60 3.70 8.56
N MET A 158 2.24 3.61 7.28
CA MET A 158 1.20 4.42 6.68
C MET A 158 -0.09 3.59 6.56
N ILE A 159 -1.20 4.16 7.03
CA ILE A 159 -2.53 3.55 6.97
C ILE A 159 -3.47 4.53 6.29
N GLU A 160 -4.17 4.09 5.24
CA GLU A 160 -5.10 4.91 4.47
C GLU A 160 -6.53 4.38 4.56
N GLY A 161 -7.44 5.20 5.12
CA GLY A 161 -8.88 5.02 5.05
C GLY A 161 -9.46 5.61 3.76
N SER A 162 -9.11 5.05 2.62
CA SER A 162 -9.28 5.62 1.28
C SER A 162 -10.72 6.00 0.94
N TYR A 163 -11.70 5.26 1.46
CA TYR A 163 -13.11 5.45 1.14
C TYR A 163 -13.77 6.65 1.84
N ILE A 164 -13.10 7.27 2.80
CA ILE A 164 -13.56 8.55 3.40
C ILE A 164 -13.55 9.62 2.31
N ASP A 165 -12.48 9.73 1.53
CA ASP A 165 -12.35 10.65 0.40
C ASP A 165 -13.33 10.30 -0.72
N TRP A 166 -13.45 9.03 -1.07
CA TRP A 166 -14.36 8.58 -2.14
C TRP A 166 -15.81 8.81 -1.77
N GLY A 167 -16.23 8.58 -0.53
CA GLY A 167 -17.56 8.94 -0.03
C GLY A 167 -17.82 10.44 -0.16
N GLY A 168 -16.81 11.27 0.15
CA GLY A 168 -16.87 12.72 -0.04
C GLY A 168 -17.06 13.13 -1.50
N HIS A 169 -16.29 12.55 -2.41
CA HIS A 169 -16.45 12.77 -3.86
C HIS A 169 -17.79 12.31 -4.40
N ALA A 170 -18.30 11.17 -3.95
CA ALA A 170 -19.60 10.64 -4.31
C ALA A 170 -20.77 11.39 -3.66
N LYS A 171 -20.49 12.26 -2.66
CA LYS A 171 -21.49 12.91 -1.78
C LYS A 171 -22.37 11.88 -1.05
N ASP A 172 -21.77 10.73 -0.70
CA ASP A 172 -22.40 9.65 0.04
C ASP A 172 -22.10 9.80 1.53
N ALA A 173 -23.05 10.39 2.26
CA ALA A 173 -22.88 10.64 3.70
C ALA A 173 -22.87 9.34 4.51
N GLU A 174 -23.58 8.29 4.09
CA GLU A 174 -23.60 7.01 4.78
C GLU A 174 -22.23 6.33 4.69
N MET A 175 -21.67 6.25 3.48
CA MET A 175 -20.32 5.75 3.27
C MET A 175 -19.30 6.52 4.12
N MET A 176 -19.31 7.87 4.06
CA MET A 176 -18.38 8.69 4.83
C MET A 176 -18.44 8.42 6.34
N ILE A 177 -19.65 8.33 6.91
CA ILE A 177 -19.83 8.09 8.36
C ILE A 177 -19.30 6.71 8.73
N GLN A 178 -19.62 5.69 7.96
CA GLN A 178 -19.17 4.33 8.23
C GLN A 178 -17.65 4.16 8.08
N GLU A 179 -17.06 4.78 7.05
CA GLU A 179 -15.61 4.73 6.82
C GLU A 179 -14.83 5.51 7.89
N VAL A 180 -15.33 6.67 8.34
CA VAL A 180 -14.71 7.39 9.46
C VAL A 180 -14.80 6.57 10.75
N ALA A 181 -15.96 5.96 11.04
CA ALA A 181 -16.15 5.12 12.22
C ALA A 181 -15.28 3.85 12.18
N ASP A 182 -15.03 3.29 10.99
CA ASP A 182 -14.11 2.16 10.79
C ASP A 182 -12.64 2.56 11.01
N PHE A 183 -12.28 3.77 10.59
CA PHE A 183 -10.92 4.31 10.77
C PHE A 183 -10.59 4.68 12.24
N ASP A 184 -11.60 5.04 13.02
CA ASP A 184 -11.46 5.45 14.44
C ASP A 184 -11.33 4.24 15.41
N GLN A 185 -11.43 3.01 14.94
CA GLN A 185 -11.34 1.80 15.78
C GLN A 185 -9.91 1.38 16.10
#